data_5807bef25becd69c49febaac680d7c87
#
_entry.id   5807bef25becd69c49febaac680d7c87
#
_cell.length_a   1.000
_cell.length_b   1.000
_cell.length_c   1.000
_cell.angle_alpha   90.00
_cell.angle_beta   90.00
_cell.angle_gamma   90.00
#
_symmetry.space_group_name_H-M   'P 1'
#
loop_
_entity.id
_entity.type
_entity.pdbx_description
1 polymer ?
#
loop_
_entity_poly.entity_id
_entity_poly.type
_entity_poly.pdbx_seq_one_letter_code
_entity_poly.pdbx_strand_id
1 'polypeptide(L)'
;MKKETYVKMTQPFRDDPKRARALHRANKILTVVIFVAYPCLLLWLLCQKDMRLYKVICVPLGGFIIVTVVRAWINRKRPYEIFELPSVIPKDTKGHSWPSRHVFSAAVIAFTFWFVCPAVGIVFLLMTVAIAWIRVVSGVHFISDVVAGFLFAAFFSLFF
;
A
#
# COMPACT_ATOMS: atom_id res chain seq x y z
N MET A 1 13.78 11.94 5.56
CA MET A 1 13.79 12.61 4.22
C MET A 1 13.89 14.11 4.47
N LYS A 2 14.80 14.82 3.81
CA LYS A 2 14.94 16.28 3.89
C LYS A 2 13.91 16.95 2.98
N LYS A 3 13.59 18.25 3.24
CA LYS A 3 12.64 19.04 2.43
C LYS A 3 13.05 19.11 0.95
N GLU A 4 14.35 19.28 0.69
CA GLU A 4 14.90 19.32 -0.67
C GLU A 4 14.64 18.02 -1.45
N THR A 5 14.85 16.86 -0.80
CA THR A 5 14.56 15.55 -1.40
C THR A 5 13.07 15.40 -1.69
N TYR A 6 12.20 15.85 -0.79
CA TYR A 6 10.76 15.85 -0.99
C TYR A 6 10.36 16.67 -2.22
N VAL A 7 10.86 17.91 -2.30
CA VAL A 7 10.60 18.81 -3.44
C VAL A 7 11.09 18.16 -4.74
N LYS A 8 12.35 17.71 -4.79
CA LYS A 8 12.93 17.07 -5.98
C LYS A 8 12.12 15.88 -6.50
N MET A 9 11.55 15.08 -5.60
CA MET A 9 10.76 13.90 -5.96
C MET A 9 9.34 14.24 -6.42
N THR A 10 8.72 15.26 -5.82
CA THR A 10 7.31 15.63 -6.10
C THR A 10 7.17 16.65 -7.22
N GLN A 11 8.16 17.52 -7.42
CA GLN A 11 8.13 18.63 -8.36
C GLN A 11 7.83 18.21 -9.79
N PRO A 12 8.45 17.16 -10.38
CA PRO A 12 8.19 16.76 -11.76
C PRO A 12 6.73 16.37 -12.04
N PHE A 13 6.00 15.97 -10.99
CA PHE A 13 4.58 15.62 -11.09
C PHE A 13 3.68 16.79 -10.70
N ARG A 14 4.17 17.72 -9.87
CA ARG A 14 3.42 18.90 -9.44
C ARG A 14 3.35 19.96 -10.53
N ASP A 15 4.45 20.15 -11.27
CA ASP A 15 4.56 21.16 -12.30
C ASP A 15 3.87 20.74 -13.62
N ASP A 16 3.56 19.45 -13.80
CA ASP A 16 2.87 18.93 -14.97
C ASP A 16 1.52 18.28 -14.62
N PRO A 17 0.40 18.95 -14.89
CA PRO A 17 -0.94 18.42 -14.62
C PRO A 17 -1.26 17.10 -15.35
N LYS A 18 -0.59 16.82 -16.50
CA LYS A 18 -0.78 15.55 -17.22
C LYS A 18 -0.12 14.40 -16.45
N ARG A 19 1.11 14.62 -15.97
CA ARG A 19 1.82 13.64 -15.14
C ARG A 19 1.12 13.40 -13.80
N ALA A 20 0.62 14.46 -13.14
CA ALA A 20 -0.17 14.34 -11.92
C ALA A 20 -1.41 13.46 -12.14
N ARG A 21 -2.17 13.70 -13.22
CA ARG A 21 -3.34 12.90 -13.57
C ARG A 21 -3.00 11.45 -13.91
N ALA A 22 -1.90 11.23 -14.64
CA ALA A 22 -1.42 9.88 -14.95
C ALA A 22 -1.06 9.11 -13.67
N LEU A 23 -0.32 9.74 -12.75
CA LEU A 23 0.06 9.17 -11.46
C LEU A 23 -1.18 8.81 -10.62
N HIS A 24 -2.16 9.71 -10.57
CA HIS A 24 -3.43 9.47 -9.86
C HIS A 24 -4.22 8.32 -10.47
N ARG A 25 -4.34 8.26 -11.80
CA ARG A 25 -5.00 7.15 -12.51
C ARG A 25 -4.29 5.83 -12.27
N ALA A 26 -2.96 5.78 -12.40
CA ALA A 26 -2.18 4.57 -12.14
C ALA A 26 -2.39 4.08 -10.70
N ASN A 27 -2.33 4.98 -9.71
CA ASN A 27 -2.62 4.64 -8.32
C ASN A 27 -4.02 4.03 -8.15
N LYS A 28 -5.05 4.65 -8.78
CA LYS A 28 -6.43 4.16 -8.69
C LYS A 28 -6.58 2.79 -9.33
N ILE A 29 -6.05 2.59 -10.54
CA ILE A 29 -6.13 1.32 -11.28
C ILE A 29 -5.45 0.21 -10.50
N LEU A 30 -4.19 0.40 -10.09
CA LEU A 30 -3.43 -0.62 -9.33
C LEU A 30 -4.15 -0.99 -8.02
N THR A 31 -4.66 0.02 -7.30
CA THR A 31 -5.39 -0.21 -6.06
C THR A 31 -6.67 -1.00 -6.33
N VAL A 32 -7.48 -0.60 -7.31
CA VAL A 32 -8.73 -1.29 -7.66
C VAL A 32 -8.47 -2.73 -8.08
N VAL A 33 -7.48 -2.97 -8.95
CA VAL A 33 -7.14 -4.34 -9.40
C VAL A 33 -6.80 -5.24 -8.21
N ILE A 34 -5.92 -4.78 -7.30
CA ILE A 34 -5.54 -5.58 -6.13
C ILE A 34 -6.74 -5.85 -5.22
N PHE A 35 -7.55 -4.82 -4.94
CA PHE A 35 -8.69 -4.95 -4.01
C PHE A 35 -9.88 -5.71 -4.59
N VAL A 36 -10.04 -5.76 -5.92
CA VAL A 36 -11.05 -6.58 -6.59
C VAL A 36 -10.57 -8.02 -6.72
N ALA A 37 -9.30 -8.24 -7.04
CA ALA A 37 -8.75 -9.58 -7.18
C ALA A 37 -8.80 -10.40 -5.87
N TYR A 38 -8.65 -9.73 -4.72
CA TYR A 38 -8.67 -10.42 -3.42
C TYR A 38 -10.01 -11.12 -3.11
N PRO A 39 -11.18 -10.45 -3.16
CA PRO A 39 -12.45 -11.14 -2.98
C PRO A 39 -12.72 -12.21 -4.07
N CYS A 40 -12.25 -12.01 -5.30
CA CYS A 40 -12.32 -13.06 -6.32
C CYS A 40 -11.54 -14.31 -5.91
N LEU A 41 -10.34 -14.16 -5.33
CA LEU A 41 -9.57 -15.26 -4.79
C LEU A 41 -10.32 -15.96 -3.65
N LEU A 42 -10.92 -15.19 -2.72
CA LEU A 42 -11.70 -15.76 -1.61
C LEU A 42 -12.89 -16.58 -2.12
N LEU A 43 -13.64 -16.06 -3.08
CA LEU A 43 -14.76 -16.76 -3.70
C LEU A 43 -14.30 -18.05 -4.41
N TRP A 44 -13.18 -17.99 -5.13
CA TRP A 44 -12.62 -19.17 -5.79
C TRP A 44 -12.23 -20.24 -4.78
N LEU A 45 -11.51 -19.91 -3.70
CA LEU A 45 -11.15 -20.86 -2.64
C LEU A 45 -12.38 -21.44 -1.94
N LEU A 46 -13.41 -20.62 -1.72
CA LEU A 46 -14.68 -21.05 -1.13
C LEU A 46 -15.37 -22.09 -2.02
N CYS A 47 -15.47 -21.83 -3.31
CA CYS A 47 -16.06 -22.76 -4.29
C CYS A 47 -15.29 -24.09 -4.37
N GLN A 48 -13.95 -24.03 -4.24
CA GLN A 48 -13.10 -25.22 -4.22
C GLN A 48 -13.11 -25.96 -2.86
N LYS A 49 -13.78 -25.40 -1.84
CA LYS A 49 -13.73 -25.89 -0.45
C LYS A 49 -12.30 -26.04 0.08
N ASP A 50 -11.42 -25.12 -0.34
CA ASP A 50 -9.99 -25.17 -0.03
C ASP A 50 -9.75 -24.71 1.41
N MET A 51 -9.11 -25.55 2.21
CA MET A 51 -8.82 -25.27 3.62
C MET A 51 -7.88 -24.08 3.83
N ARG A 52 -7.17 -23.62 2.78
CA ARG A 52 -6.36 -22.38 2.84
C ARG A 52 -7.19 -21.12 3.04
N LEU A 53 -8.51 -21.18 2.77
CA LEU A 53 -9.42 -20.03 2.87
C LEU A 53 -9.35 -19.33 4.23
N TYR A 54 -9.33 -20.10 5.35
CA TYR A 54 -9.29 -19.49 6.67
C TYR A 54 -7.99 -18.70 6.92
N LYS A 55 -6.83 -19.20 6.46
CA LYS A 55 -5.55 -18.48 6.57
C LYS A 55 -5.55 -17.20 5.73
N VAL A 56 -6.04 -17.33 4.49
CA VAL A 56 -6.14 -16.23 3.53
C VAL A 56 -7.06 -15.11 4.02
N ILE A 57 -8.01 -15.39 4.91
CA ILE A 57 -8.85 -14.38 5.58
C ILE A 57 -8.20 -13.89 6.87
N CYS A 58 -7.85 -14.79 7.78
CA CYS A 58 -7.43 -14.43 9.13
C CYS A 58 -6.11 -13.67 9.17
N VAL A 59 -5.13 -14.06 8.34
CA VAL A 59 -3.81 -13.43 8.34
C VAL A 59 -3.88 -11.98 7.84
N PRO A 60 -4.47 -11.67 6.66
CA PRO A 60 -4.61 -10.28 6.22
C PRO A 60 -5.49 -9.44 7.14
N LEU A 61 -6.58 -9.99 7.66
CA LEU A 61 -7.49 -9.28 8.55
C LEU A 61 -6.80 -8.92 9.88
N GLY A 62 -6.16 -9.89 10.53
CA GLY A 62 -5.42 -9.67 11.77
C GLY A 62 -4.30 -8.66 11.60
N GLY A 63 -3.52 -8.79 10.53
CA GLY A 63 -2.47 -7.83 10.18
C GLY A 63 -3.01 -6.43 9.92
N PHE A 64 -4.14 -6.31 9.23
CA PHE A 64 -4.78 -5.02 8.95
C PHE A 64 -5.26 -4.32 10.23
N ILE A 65 -5.83 -5.07 11.17
CA ILE A 65 -6.26 -4.55 12.47
C ILE A 65 -5.04 -4.04 13.25
N ILE A 66 -3.99 -4.86 13.37
CA ILE A 66 -2.77 -4.50 14.10
C ILE A 66 -2.11 -3.27 13.49
N VAL A 67 -1.91 -3.24 12.17
CA VAL A 67 -1.34 -2.07 11.47
C VAL A 67 -2.21 -0.83 11.68
N THR A 68 -3.53 -0.96 11.72
CA THR A 68 -4.44 0.17 11.95
C THR A 68 -4.30 0.71 13.38
N VAL A 69 -4.20 -0.15 14.39
CA VAL A 69 -3.98 0.23 15.79
C VAL A 69 -2.61 0.90 15.97
N VAL A 70 -1.54 0.27 15.48
CA VAL A 70 -0.17 0.81 15.54
C VAL A 70 -0.09 2.19 14.89
N ARG A 71 -0.75 2.37 13.78
CA ARG A 71 -0.83 3.60 13.02
C ARG A 71 -1.59 4.71 13.78
N ALA A 72 -2.67 4.36 14.47
CA ALA A 72 -3.42 5.27 15.32
C ALA A 72 -2.59 5.71 16.55
N TRP A 73 -1.88 4.76 17.14
CA TRP A 73 -1.04 5.01 18.32
C TRP A 73 0.16 5.91 18.01
N ILE A 74 0.91 5.62 16.93
CA ILE A 74 2.11 6.39 16.56
C ILE A 74 1.74 7.78 15.99
N ASN A 75 0.63 7.87 15.28
CA ASN A 75 0.06 9.12 14.73
C ASN A 75 1.09 10.05 14.07
N ARG A 76 2.05 9.51 13.30
CA ARG A 76 3.10 10.28 12.64
C ARG A 76 2.52 11.26 11.62
N LYS A 77 2.98 12.51 11.62
CA LYS A 77 2.66 13.52 10.59
C LYS A 77 3.17 13.08 9.21
N ARG A 78 2.46 13.49 8.17
CA ARG A 78 2.80 13.18 6.78
C ARG A 78 3.79 14.18 6.18
N PRO A 79 4.47 13.84 5.06
CA PRO A 79 5.41 14.76 4.41
C PRO A 79 4.79 16.12 4.08
N TYR A 80 3.58 16.14 3.52
CA TYR A 80 2.90 17.38 3.15
C TYR A 80 2.50 18.25 4.36
N GLU A 81 2.30 17.64 5.54
CA GLU A 81 2.05 18.37 6.79
C GLU A 81 3.34 18.99 7.37
N ILE A 82 4.46 18.23 7.28
CA ILE A 82 5.75 18.68 7.86
C ILE A 82 6.39 19.76 6.99
N PHE A 83 6.30 19.61 5.68
CA PHE A 83 6.94 20.53 4.74
C PHE A 83 6.03 21.67 4.28
N GLU A 84 4.73 21.64 4.66
CA GLU A 84 3.71 22.62 4.28
C GLU A 84 3.58 22.81 2.77
N LEU A 85 3.71 21.70 2.04
CA LEU A 85 3.63 21.65 0.59
C LEU A 85 2.58 20.63 0.16
N PRO A 86 1.64 20.98 -0.74
CA PRO A 86 0.57 20.08 -1.14
C PRO A 86 1.11 18.79 -1.77
N SER A 87 0.46 17.67 -1.51
CA SER A 87 0.73 16.40 -2.18
C SER A 87 0.25 16.44 -3.63
N VAL A 88 0.93 15.69 -4.54
CA VAL A 88 0.54 15.57 -5.96
C VAL A 88 -0.85 14.92 -6.10
N ILE A 89 -1.09 13.88 -5.31
CA ILE A 89 -2.43 13.28 -5.18
C ILE A 89 -3.13 13.95 -4.01
N PRO A 90 -4.28 14.64 -4.23
CA PRO A 90 -5.00 15.35 -3.17
C PRO A 90 -5.27 14.45 -1.97
N LYS A 91 -4.92 14.91 -0.78
CA LYS A 91 -5.08 14.17 0.46
C LYS A 91 -5.23 15.14 1.64
N ASP A 92 -6.38 15.04 2.35
CA ASP A 92 -6.72 15.93 3.46
C ASP A 92 -6.54 15.29 4.84
N THR A 93 -6.14 14.01 4.87
CA THR A 93 -5.98 13.25 6.12
C THR A 93 -4.74 13.71 6.87
N LYS A 94 -4.91 14.27 8.07
CA LYS A 94 -3.80 14.66 8.96
C LYS A 94 -3.32 13.44 9.76
N GLY A 95 -2.02 13.42 10.03
CA GLY A 95 -1.39 12.35 10.81
C GLY A 95 -1.45 10.96 10.16
N HIS A 96 -1.24 9.96 11.00
CA HIS A 96 -1.34 8.54 10.64
C HIS A 96 -0.52 8.17 9.38
N SER A 97 0.73 8.66 9.27
CA SER A 97 1.58 8.36 8.12
C SER A 97 2.18 6.97 8.19
N TRP A 98 2.66 6.56 9.37
CA TRP A 98 3.43 5.34 9.58
C TRP A 98 2.64 4.25 10.31
N PRO A 99 2.73 3.00 9.87
CA PRO A 99 3.17 2.52 8.56
C PRO A 99 2.15 2.80 7.46
N SER A 100 2.55 2.69 6.17
CA SER A 100 1.64 2.91 5.04
C SER A 100 0.63 1.77 4.92
N ARG A 101 -0.63 2.04 5.24
CA ARG A 101 -1.72 1.05 5.17
C ARG A 101 -2.01 0.57 3.75
N HIS A 102 -1.87 1.44 2.73
CA HIS A 102 -2.07 1.03 1.34
C HIS A 102 -1.00 0.03 0.88
N VAL A 103 0.27 0.29 1.24
CA VAL A 103 1.36 -0.63 0.90
C VAL A 103 1.24 -1.92 1.69
N PHE A 104 0.89 -1.85 2.98
CA PHE A 104 0.62 -3.04 3.78
C PHE A 104 -0.48 -3.90 3.14
N SER A 105 -1.64 -3.31 2.82
CA SER A 105 -2.77 -4.06 2.24
C SER A 105 -2.42 -4.66 0.87
N ALA A 106 -1.74 -3.90 0.01
CA ALA A 106 -1.30 -4.40 -1.28
C ALA A 106 -0.31 -5.56 -1.13
N ALA A 107 0.67 -5.44 -0.23
CA ALA A 107 1.68 -6.44 0.01
C ALA A 107 1.11 -7.72 0.64
N VAL A 108 0.25 -7.60 1.67
CA VAL A 108 -0.32 -8.80 2.32
C VAL A 108 -1.24 -9.56 1.36
N ILE A 109 -1.98 -8.85 0.49
CA ILE A 109 -2.76 -9.48 -0.58
C ILE A 109 -1.82 -10.16 -1.59
N ALA A 110 -0.71 -9.53 -1.98
CA ALA A 110 0.27 -10.12 -2.87
C ALA A 110 0.88 -11.41 -2.26
N PHE A 111 1.21 -11.42 -0.97
CA PHE A 111 1.67 -12.61 -0.26
C PHE A 111 0.58 -13.68 -0.14
N THR A 112 -0.69 -13.28 -0.02
CA THR A 112 -1.83 -14.20 -0.08
C THR A 112 -1.89 -14.92 -1.44
N PHE A 113 -1.75 -14.17 -2.54
CA PHE A 113 -1.66 -14.77 -3.88
C PHE A 113 -0.41 -15.65 -4.03
N TRP A 114 0.73 -15.23 -3.49
CA TRP A 114 1.95 -16.04 -3.47
C TRP A 114 1.72 -17.40 -2.79
N PHE A 115 1.04 -17.40 -1.64
CA PHE A 115 0.72 -18.62 -0.91
C PHE A 115 -0.18 -19.59 -1.69
N VAL A 116 -1.09 -19.05 -2.53
CA VAL A 116 -2.01 -19.86 -3.34
C VAL A 116 -1.44 -20.21 -4.72
N CYS A 117 -0.86 -19.22 -5.40
CA CYS A 117 -0.26 -19.33 -6.74
C CYS A 117 0.95 -18.37 -6.83
N PRO A 118 2.20 -18.86 -6.67
CA PRO A 118 3.40 -18.02 -6.63
C PRO A 118 3.57 -17.12 -7.86
N ALA A 119 3.26 -17.62 -9.06
CA ALA A 119 3.39 -16.84 -10.29
C ALA A 119 2.49 -15.58 -10.27
N VAL A 120 1.26 -15.71 -9.80
CA VAL A 120 0.32 -14.58 -9.64
C VAL A 120 0.81 -13.66 -8.51
N GLY A 121 1.30 -14.23 -7.41
CA GLY A 121 1.86 -13.48 -6.29
C GLY A 121 3.01 -12.56 -6.70
N ILE A 122 3.91 -13.00 -7.61
CA ILE A 122 4.99 -12.16 -8.16
C ILE A 122 4.41 -10.91 -8.85
N VAL A 123 3.39 -11.08 -9.70
CA VAL A 123 2.76 -9.95 -10.39
C VAL A 123 2.20 -8.94 -9.39
N PHE A 124 1.51 -9.42 -8.35
CA PHE A 124 0.95 -8.53 -7.30
C PHE A 124 2.04 -7.88 -6.44
N LEU A 125 3.17 -8.54 -6.20
CA LEU A 125 4.33 -7.93 -5.54
C LEU A 125 4.92 -6.79 -6.39
N LEU A 126 5.06 -6.96 -7.69
CA LEU A 126 5.49 -5.89 -8.59
C LEU A 126 4.51 -4.72 -8.58
N MET A 127 3.21 -4.98 -8.59
CA MET A 127 2.18 -3.94 -8.45
C MET A 127 2.28 -3.22 -7.09
N THR A 128 2.60 -3.95 -6.01
CA THR A 128 2.83 -3.37 -4.69
C THR A 128 4.02 -2.43 -4.68
N VAL A 129 5.13 -2.79 -5.33
CA VAL A 129 6.30 -1.91 -5.49
C VAL A 129 5.92 -0.64 -6.25
N ALA A 130 5.14 -0.76 -7.33
CA ALA A 130 4.64 0.39 -8.08
C ALA A 130 3.76 1.31 -7.20
N ILE A 131 2.84 0.75 -6.40
CA ILE A 131 2.04 1.52 -5.44
C ILE A 131 2.95 2.21 -4.41
N ALA A 132 3.93 1.51 -3.84
CA ALA A 132 4.85 2.09 -2.86
C ALA A 132 5.61 3.29 -3.46
N TRP A 133 6.13 3.15 -4.68
CA TRP A 133 6.77 4.25 -5.41
C TRP A 133 5.81 5.43 -5.61
N ILE A 134 4.59 5.18 -6.11
CA ILE A 134 3.58 6.22 -6.30
C ILE A 134 3.29 6.97 -5.00
N ARG A 135 3.19 6.26 -3.87
CA ARG A 135 2.93 6.89 -2.56
C ARG A 135 4.04 7.82 -2.11
N VAL A 136 5.29 7.52 -2.46
CA VAL A 136 6.45 8.36 -2.13
C VAL A 136 6.52 9.57 -3.06
N VAL A 137 6.47 9.36 -4.39
CA VAL A 137 6.58 10.47 -5.36
C VAL A 137 5.37 11.39 -5.37
N SER A 138 4.21 10.92 -4.93
CA SER A 138 3.04 11.78 -4.71
C SER A 138 3.12 12.63 -3.44
N GLY A 139 4.14 12.42 -2.60
CA GLY A 139 4.34 13.18 -1.36
C GLY A 139 3.39 12.80 -0.22
N VAL A 140 2.70 11.68 -0.31
CA VAL A 140 1.71 11.22 0.70
C VAL A 140 2.38 10.47 1.84
N HIS A 141 3.49 9.77 1.58
CA HIS A 141 4.23 8.97 2.56
C HIS A 141 5.73 9.18 2.45
N PHE A 142 6.44 9.01 3.57
CA PHE A 142 7.89 8.86 3.58
C PHE A 142 8.29 7.47 3.07
N ILE A 143 9.55 7.33 2.60
CA ILE A 143 10.12 6.04 2.22
C ILE A 143 10.01 5.04 3.40
N SER A 144 10.31 5.49 4.62
CA SER A 144 10.19 4.66 5.82
C SER A 144 8.77 4.14 6.08
N ASP A 145 7.73 4.88 5.68
CA ASP A 145 6.34 4.47 5.89
C ASP A 145 5.96 3.32 4.96
N VAL A 146 6.43 3.38 3.71
CA VAL A 146 6.14 2.34 2.70
C VAL A 146 6.97 1.08 2.97
N VAL A 147 8.24 1.24 3.36
CA VAL A 147 9.11 0.12 3.77
C VAL A 147 8.51 -0.59 4.98
N ALA A 148 8.12 0.17 6.01
CA ALA A 148 7.47 -0.42 7.19
C ALA A 148 6.18 -1.16 6.82
N GLY A 149 5.32 -0.56 5.98
CA GLY A 149 4.10 -1.23 5.52
C GLY A 149 4.37 -2.56 4.82
N PHE A 150 5.42 -2.62 3.99
CA PHE A 150 5.84 -3.86 3.33
C PHE A 150 6.40 -4.89 4.33
N LEU A 151 7.27 -4.46 5.25
CA LEU A 151 7.86 -5.35 6.26
C LEU A 151 6.81 -5.94 7.22
N PHE A 152 5.81 -5.15 7.62
CA PHE A 152 4.67 -5.68 8.37
C PHE A 152 3.93 -6.76 7.58
N ALA A 153 3.68 -6.55 6.28
CA ALA A 153 3.02 -7.55 5.46
C ALA A 153 3.87 -8.82 5.30
N ALA A 154 5.19 -8.69 5.10
CA ALA A 154 6.12 -9.81 5.03
C ALA A 154 6.15 -10.58 6.36
N PHE A 155 6.15 -9.89 7.51
CA PHE A 155 6.06 -10.53 8.82
C PHE A 155 4.78 -11.34 8.96
N PHE A 156 3.61 -10.74 8.63
CA PHE A 156 2.34 -11.48 8.71
C PHE A 156 2.26 -12.64 7.72
N SER A 157 2.94 -12.55 6.57
CA SER A 157 2.97 -13.65 5.60
C SER A 157 3.63 -14.93 6.12
N LEU A 158 4.42 -14.86 7.20
CA LEU A 158 5.00 -16.04 7.85
C LEU A 158 3.95 -16.95 8.52
N PHE A 159 2.73 -16.47 8.68
CA PHE A 159 1.63 -17.23 9.28
C PHE A 159 0.73 -17.94 8.25
N PHE A 160 1.01 -17.81 6.96
CA PHE A 160 0.40 -18.63 5.92
C PHE A 160 0.97 -20.06 5.93
#